data_9a71d0a2acf137681fd3e26c7b934f61
#
_entry.id   9a71d0a2acf137681fd3e26c7b934f61
#
_cell.length_a   1.000
_cell.length_b   1.000
_cell.length_c   1.000
_cell.angle_alpha   90.00
_cell.angle_beta   90.00
_cell.angle_gamma   90.00
#
_symmetry.space_group_name_H-M   'P 1'
#
loop_
_entity.id
_entity.type
_entity.pdbx_description
1 polymer ?
#
loop_
_entity_poly.entity_id
_entity_poly.type
_entity_poly.pdbx_seq_one_letter_code
_entity_poly.pdbx_strand_id
1 'polypeptide(L)'
;MEQTAKLAIGTQYSHGSQRAPVLIQNVSHLLRARRFVPLFATQFLGAFNDSLFKQAVVLFVTYQLYSNAAKEFQFSAIAQGLFILPFFLFSALAGQLADDHDKARLIRIIKVAEIGIMMCGGAGIMLSSIPLMLTAVFAMGVHSTFFGPIKYAILPQHLSRDEVLGGTGLVEAGTYLAILGGTILAGILSATPSIAAGCTIGLAILGFLAGRQVPPAPPAAERIPFNWHIVHASIELVRATLHIRRLFLAILAISFFWTIGAVLIIIFPPLVKNVLGANEQVASLFIAIFSVGIAIGSIAINRLLKSEVSARFAPASVIAMGVFVLLLHFVALAWGKNGPELTTLGNFVLHPMAGFMILALLGVAITGGMFVVPLYAFLTTTVPKTETARTVAANNIVNSGAMVVGSLLAFALSSAGIGPTGQLLLVATMCLFSAWLGWKLHLACD
;
A
#
# COMPACT_ATOMS: atom_id res chain seq x y z
N MET A 1 48.30 32.28 -43.23
CA MET A 1 47.98 30.87 -42.94
C MET A 1 46.85 30.81 -41.97
N GLU A 2 45.70 31.28 -42.37
CA GLU A 2 44.54 31.50 -41.53
C GLU A 2 43.28 31.43 -42.42
N GLN A 3 43.03 30.27 -43.04
CA GLN A 3 41.87 30.10 -43.96
C GLN A 3 41.58 28.63 -44.34
N THR A 4 41.82 27.65 -43.46
CA THR A 4 41.50 26.24 -43.73
C THR A 4 40.93 25.46 -42.54
N ALA A 5 40.25 26.14 -41.62
CA ALA A 5 39.59 25.51 -40.45
C ALA A 5 38.11 25.90 -40.28
N LYS A 6 37.38 26.25 -41.35
CA LYS A 6 35.95 26.63 -41.32
C LYS A 6 35.07 25.86 -42.30
N LEU A 7 35.29 24.57 -42.52
CA LEU A 7 34.46 23.76 -43.41
C LEU A 7 34.34 22.30 -42.97
N ALA A 8 33.89 22.07 -41.75
CA ALA A 8 33.48 20.72 -41.30
C ALA A 8 32.53 20.74 -40.10
N ILE A 9 31.65 21.76 -39.96
CA ILE A 9 30.51 21.74 -39.01
C ILE A 9 29.30 22.17 -39.82
N GLY A 10 28.84 21.29 -40.63
CA GLY A 10 27.60 21.44 -41.38
C GLY A 10 27.07 20.08 -41.79
N THR A 11 25.85 19.79 -41.37
CA THR A 11 25.02 18.65 -41.80
C THR A 11 25.30 17.30 -41.11
N GLN A 12 24.80 17.14 -39.90
CA GLN A 12 24.11 15.88 -39.48
C GLN A 12 23.07 16.15 -38.37
N TYR A 13 22.10 17.01 -38.63
CA TYR A 13 20.79 16.88 -38.02
C TYR A 13 19.95 16.01 -38.96
N SER A 14 20.20 14.72 -38.99
CA SER A 14 19.29 13.78 -39.61
C SER A 14 18.23 13.40 -38.58
N HIS A 15 17.02 13.80 -38.88
CA HIS A 15 15.75 13.17 -38.49
C HIS A 15 15.78 12.32 -37.22
N GLY A 16 15.38 12.95 -36.11
CA GLY A 16 14.88 12.21 -34.96
C GLY A 16 13.79 11.27 -35.45
N SER A 17 14.08 9.99 -35.47
CA SER A 17 13.06 8.98 -35.56
C SER A 17 12.09 9.26 -34.42
N GLN A 18 10.89 9.72 -34.73
CA GLN A 18 9.74 9.62 -33.85
C GLN A 18 9.64 8.15 -33.47
N ARG A 19 10.19 7.83 -32.30
CA ARG A 19 9.89 6.54 -31.67
C ARG A 19 8.39 6.58 -31.49
N ALA A 20 7.70 5.77 -32.28
CA ALA A 20 6.30 5.46 -32.11
C ALA A 20 6.05 5.25 -30.60
N PRO A 21 4.85 5.63 -30.08
CA PRO A 21 4.50 5.36 -28.71
C PRO A 21 4.84 3.90 -28.46
N VAL A 22 5.65 3.66 -27.40
CA VAL A 22 6.04 2.31 -27.00
C VAL A 22 4.73 1.57 -26.80
N LEU A 23 4.32 0.84 -27.84
CA LEU A 23 3.24 -0.11 -27.79
C LEU A 23 3.51 -0.91 -26.52
N ILE A 24 2.51 -1.02 -25.65
CA ILE A 24 2.52 -1.90 -24.50
C ILE A 24 2.99 -3.23 -25.06
N GLN A 25 4.29 -3.49 -24.97
CA GLN A 25 4.83 -4.76 -25.43
C GLN A 25 4.06 -5.80 -24.64
N ASN A 26 3.51 -6.75 -25.36
CA ASN A 26 2.65 -7.76 -24.79
C ASN A 26 3.47 -8.61 -23.80
N VAL A 27 3.59 -8.11 -22.55
CA VAL A 27 4.37 -8.74 -21.47
C VAL A 27 3.73 -10.01 -20.94
N SER A 28 2.60 -10.43 -21.53
CA SER A 28 1.90 -11.66 -21.16
C SER A 28 2.77 -12.92 -21.30
N HIS A 29 3.79 -12.90 -22.16
CA HIS A 29 4.77 -13.99 -22.26
C HIS A 29 5.54 -14.22 -20.96
N LEU A 30 5.73 -13.18 -20.13
CA LEU A 30 6.41 -13.30 -18.82
C LEU A 30 5.62 -14.22 -17.88
N LEU A 31 4.29 -14.23 -17.96
CA LEU A 31 3.44 -15.12 -17.16
C LEU A 31 3.57 -16.61 -17.56
N ARG A 32 4.39 -16.92 -18.58
CA ARG A 32 4.78 -18.29 -18.96
C ARG A 32 6.27 -18.52 -18.82
N ALA A 33 7.06 -17.47 -18.53
CA ALA A 33 8.50 -17.56 -18.44
C ALA A 33 8.95 -18.17 -17.10
N ARG A 34 9.66 -19.30 -17.13
CA ARG A 34 10.16 -20.00 -15.92
C ARG A 34 11.04 -19.12 -15.02
N ARG A 35 11.67 -18.08 -15.54
CA ARG A 35 12.48 -17.12 -14.80
C ARG A 35 11.64 -16.08 -14.02
N PHE A 36 10.35 -15.86 -14.39
CA PHE A 36 9.47 -14.83 -13.81
C PHE A 36 8.32 -15.42 -13.00
N VAL A 37 7.66 -16.47 -13.50
CA VAL A 37 6.46 -17.06 -12.89
C VAL A 37 6.63 -17.44 -11.41
N PRO A 38 7.73 -18.08 -10.97
CA PRO A 38 7.89 -18.45 -9.55
C PRO A 38 7.95 -17.22 -8.65
N LEU A 39 8.64 -16.15 -9.08
CA LEU A 39 8.70 -14.89 -8.34
C LEU A 39 7.31 -14.23 -8.28
N PHE A 40 6.62 -14.15 -9.43
CA PHE A 40 5.28 -13.57 -9.52
C PHE A 40 4.28 -14.33 -8.63
N ALA A 41 4.27 -15.67 -8.68
CA ALA A 41 3.42 -16.49 -7.83
C ALA A 41 3.74 -16.31 -6.35
N THR A 42 5.03 -16.28 -5.99
CA THR A 42 5.48 -16.08 -4.61
C THR A 42 5.01 -14.75 -4.03
N GLN A 43 5.16 -13.66 -4.78
CA GLN A 43 4.75 -12.33 -4.34
C GLN A 43 3.22 -12.18 -4.32
N PHE A 44 2.53 -12.75 -5.32
CA PHE A 44 1.07 -12.73 -5.38
C PHE A 44 0.45 -13.46 -4.19
N LEU A 45 0.89 -14.70 -3.92
CA LEU A 45 0.42 -15.50 -2.80
C LEU A 45 0.77 -14.84 -1.44
N GLY A 46 1.94 -14.20 -1.33
CA GLY A 46 2.33 -13.45 -0.13
C GLY A 46 1.41 -12.26 0.11
N ALA A 47 1.22 -11.39 -0.87
CA ALA A 47 0.35 -10.21 -0.74
C ALA A 47 -1.12 -10.59 -0.49
N PHE A 48 -1.58 -11.69 -1.11
CA PHE A 48 -2.91 -12.25 -0.87
C PHE A 48 -3.05 -12.73 0.57
N ASN A 49 -2.06 -13.49 1.07
CA ASN A 49 -2.04 -14.03 2.42
C ASN A 49 -1.95 -12.93 3.49
N ASP A 50 -1.11 -11.92 3.28
CA ASP A 50 -0.99 -10.74 4.16
C ASP A 50 -2.36 -10.04 4.33
N SER A 51 -3.07 -9.83 3.22
CA SER A 51 -4.37 -9.17 3.24
C SER A 51 -5.45 -10.06 3.84
N LEU A 52 -5.48 -11.35 3.48
CA LEU A 52 -6.40 -12.32 4.05
C LEU A 52 -6.25 -12.40 5.57
N PHE A 53 -5.02 -12.64 6.06
CA PHE A 53 -4.77 -12.83 7.49
C PHE A 53 -5.09 -11.57 8.30
N LYS A 54 -4.53 -10.41 7.90
CA LYS A 54 -4.76 -9.16 8.61
C LYS A 54 -6.24 -8.81 8.69
N GLN A 55 -6.96 -8.92 7.57
CA GLN A 55 -8.38 -8.61 7.53
C GLN A 55 -9.20 -9.64 8.31
N ALA A 56 -8.89 -10.94 8.22
CA ALA A 56 -9.56 -11.99 8.99
C ALA A 56 -9.41 -11.77 10.50
N VAL A 57 -8.21 -11.42 10.98
CA VAL A 57 -7.98 -11.11 12.40
C VAL A 57 -8.79 -9.89 12.84
N VAL A 58 -8.78 -8.81 12.06
CA VAL A 58 -9.55 -7.59 12.40
C VAL A 58 -11.06 -7.88 12.43
N LEU A 59 -11.57 -8.58 11.43
CA LEU A 59 -13.00 -8.94 11.38
C LEU A 59 -13.39 -9.91 12.52
N PHE A 60 -12.57 -10.92 12.78
CA PHE A 60 -12.79 -11.87 13.87
C PHE A 60 -12.89 -11.18 15.23
N VAL A 61 -11.93 -10.30 15.54
CA VAL A 61 -11.93 -9.58 16.81
C VAL A 61 -13.11 -8.58 16.88
N THR A 62 -13.37 -7.85 15.79
CA THR A 62 -14.44 -6.84 15.74
C THR A 62 -15.83 -7.48 15.87
N TYR A 63 -16.07 -8.61 15.21
CA TYR A 63 -17.42 -9.18 15.11
C TYR A 63 -17.70 -10.33 16.08
N GLN A 64 -16.66 -11.06 16.52
CA GLN A 64 -16.86 -12.26 17.34
C GLN A 64 -16.30 -12.17 18.76
N LEU A 65 -15.20 -11.39 18.99
CA LEU A 65 -14.58 -11.33 20.32
C LEU A 65 -15.02 -10.10 21.12
N TYR A 66 -15.15 -8.94 20.48
CA TYR A 66 -15.52 -7.71 21.17
C TYR A 66 -17.00 -7.36 20.91
N SER A 67 -17.65 -6.86 21.98
CA SER A 67 -18.98 -6.24 21.94
C SER A 67 -18.95 -4.76 22.35
N ASN A 68 -17.77 -4.16 22.44
CA ASN A 68 -17.56 -2.77 22.82
C ASN A 68 -16.90 -2.00 21.67
N ALA A 69 -17.64 -1.05 21.11
CA ALA A 69 -17.24 -0.28 19.95
C ALA A 69 -15.87 0.43 20.09
N ALA A 70 -15.56 0.92 21.30
CA ALA A 70 -14.27 1.57 21.55
C ALA A 70 -13.12 0.54 21.49
N LYS A 71 -13.28 -0.64 22.10
CA LYS A 71 -12.28 -1.71 22.08
C LYS A 71 -12.08 -2.27 20.66
N GLU A 72 -13.14 -2.41 19.88
CA GLU A 72 -13.09 -2.83 18.46
C GLU A 72 -12.26 -1.85 17.64
N PHE A 73 -12.51 -0.57 17.81
CA PHE A 73 -11.76 0.48 17.12
C PHE A 73 -10.29 0.51 17.55
N GLN A 74 -10.04 0.45 18.86
CA GLN A 74 -8.68 0.43 19.42
C GLN A 74 -7.88 -0.77 18.89
N PHE A 75 -8.51 -1.95 18.82
CA PHE A 75 -7.86 -3.13 18.24
C PHE A 75 -7.51 -2.92 16.77
N SER A 76 -8.42 -2.39 15.95
CA SER A 76 -8.17 -2.08 14.55
C SER A 76 -6.98 -1.11 14.39
N ALA A 77 -6.91 -0.09 15.25
CA ALA A 77 -5.81 0.88 15.25
C ALA A 77 -4.47 0.25 15.65
N ILE A 78 -4.47 -0.60 16.71
CA ILE A 78 -3.26 -1.32 17.15
C ILE A 78 -2.79 -2.29 16.05
N ALA A 79 -3.69 -3.09 15.48
CA ALA A 79 -3.36 -4.05 14.45
C ALA A 79 -2.77 -3.37 13.20
N GLN A 80 -3.34 -2.25 12.77
CA GLN A 80 -2.82 -1.46 11.64
C GLN A 80 -1.45 -0.86 11.98
N GLY A 81 -1.29 -0.26 13.15
CA GLY A 81 -0.02 0.31 13.61
C GLY A 81 1.09 -0.73 13.72
N LEU A 82 0.79 -1.90 14.33
CA LEU A 82 1.75 -2.99 14.48
C LEU A 82 2.17 -3.61 13.14
N PHE A 83 1.26 -3.71 12.16
CA PHE A 83 1.61 -4.18 10.83
C PHE A 83 2.58 -3.23 10.10
N ILE A 84 2.42 -1.92 10.29
CA ILE A 84 3.21 -0.90 9.59
C ILE A 84 4.51 -0.55 10.32
N LEU A 85 4.54 -0.68 11.64
CA LEU A 85 5.70 -0.34 12.46
C LEU A 85 7.02 -0.97 11.97
N PRO A 86 7.07 -2.25 11.55
CA PRO A 86 8.28 -2.84 10.99
C PRO A 86 8.82 -2.13 9.73
N PHE A 87 7.96 -1.59 8.88
CA PHE A 87 8.39 -0.84 7.71
C PHE A 87 9.13 0.44 8.10
N PHE A 88 8.70 1.10 9.18
CA PHE A 88 9.42 2.24 9.72
C PHE A 88 10.77 1.82 10.33
N LEU A 89 10.79 0.74 11.10
CA LEU A 89 11.96 0.31 11.86
C LEU A 89 13.03 -0.37 10.98
N PHE A 90 12.62 -1.23 10.05
CA PHE A 90 13.51 -2.19 9.38
C PHE A 90 13.72 -1.97 7.88
N SER A 91 13.10 -0.95 7.25
CA SER A 91 13.24 -0.75 5.79
C SER A 91 14.69 -0.55 5.34
N ALA A 92 15.49 0.22 6.08
CA ALA A 92 16.90 0.42 5.77
C ALA A 92 17.71 -0.88 5.86
N LEU A 93 17.44 -1.68 6.89
CA LEU A 93 18.06 -3.00 7.09
C LEU A 93 17.66 -3.99 6.00
N ALA A 94 16.36 -4.02 5.64
CA ALA A 94 15.84 -4.89 4.60
C ALA A 94 16.48 -4.61 3.24
N GLY A 95 16.68 -3.33 2.91
CA GLY A 95 17.39 -2.90 1.69
C GLY A 95 18.84 -3.40 1.66
N GLN A 96 19.59 -3.15 2.73
CA GLN A 96 21.00 -3.61 2.85
C GLN A 96 21.09 -5.14 2.73
N LEU A 97 20.21 -5.88 3.39
CA LEU A 97 20.19 -7.34 3.34
C LEU A 97 19.89 -7.87 1.93
N ALA A 98 18.99 -7.20 1.20
CA ALA A 98 18.65 -7.53 -0.17
C ALA A 98 19.81 -7.29 -1.15
N ASP A 99 20.65 -6.29 -0.89
CA ASP A 99 21.82 -5.97 -1.72
C ASP A 99 23.00 -6.90 -1.45
N ASP A 100 23.21 -7.32 -0.19
CA ASP A 100 24.38 -8.08 0.24
C ASP A 100 24.24 -9.60 0.07
N HIS A 101 23.04 -10.14 -0.13
CA HIS A 101 22.78 -11.57 -0.15
C HIS A 101 22.07 -12.03 -1.44
N ASP A 102 22.17 -13.37 -1.69
CA ASP A 102 21.38 -14.02 -2.75
C ASP A 102 19.88 -13.86 -2.46
N LYS A 103 19.19 -13.15 -3.34
CA LYS A 103 17.78 -12.78 -3.18
C LYS A 103 16.86 -13.99 -3.18
N ALA A 104 17.18 -15.03 -3.97
CA ALA A 104 16.40 -16.27 -3.99
C ALA A 104 16.55 -17.06 -2.67
N ARG A 105 17.73 -17.01 -2.04
CA ARG A 105 17.94 -17.61 -0.71
C ARG A 105 17.15 -16.87 0.36
N LEU A 106 17.17 -15.53 0.33
CA LEU A 106 16.40 -14.70 1.25
C LEU A 106 14.90 -14.97 1.10
N ILE A 107 14.38 -15.04 -0.12
CA ILE A 107 12.97 -15.39 -0.38
C ILE A 107 12.58 -16.71 0.31
N ARG A 108 13.41 -17.74 0.19
CA ARG A 108 13.14 -19.05 0.82
C ARG A 108 13.08 -18.94 2.34
N ILE A 109 14.01 -18.23 2.97
CA ILE A 109 14.03 -18.01 4.42
C ILE A 109 12.79 -17.26 4.87
N ILE A 110 12.47 -16.15 4.20
CA ILE A 110 11.32 -15.32 4.49
C ILE A 110 10.02 -16.12 4.36
N LYS A 111 9.90 -16.98 3.33
CA LYS A 111 8.71 -17.81 3.13
C LYS A 111 8.59 -18.96 4.14
N VAL A 112 9.69 -19.51 4.65
CA VAL A 112 9.63 -20.43 5.79
C VAL A 112 9.14 -19.71 7.06
N ALA A 113 9.65 -18.50 7.32
CA ALA A 113 9.20 -17.70 8.45
C ALA A 113 7.70 -17.38 8.34
N GLU A 114 7.17 -17.10 7.13
CA GLU A 114 5.74 -16.87 6.90
C GLU A 114 4.88 -18.05 7.36
N ILE A 115 5.29 -19.29 7.10
CA ILE A 115 4.56 -20.47 7.59
C ILE A 115 4.47 -20.46 9.12
N GLY A 116 5.57 -20.19 9.81
CA GLY A 116 5.58 -20.08 11.27
C GLY A 116 4.69 -18.95 11.79
N ILE A 117 4.70 -17.80 11.11
CA ILE A 117 3.85 -16.65 11.43
C ILE A 117 2.37 -17.02 11.27
N MET A 118 2.00 -17.68 10.18
CA MET A 118 0.61 -18.09 9.94
C MET A 118 0.16 -19.20 10.92
N MET A 119 1.06 -20.09 11.34
CA MET A 119 0.75 -21.04 12.41
C MET A 119 0.50 -20.34 13.76
N CYS A 120 1.33 -19.35 14.11
CA CYS A 120 1.13 -18.52 15.30
C CYS A 120 -0.20 -17.75 15.23
N GLY A 121 -0.48 -17.11 14.09
CA GLY A 121 -1.73 -16.39 13.86
C GLY A 121 -2.96 -17.29 13.86
N GLY A 122 -2.88 -18.46 13.23
CA GLY A 122 -3.92 -19.47 13.23
C GLY A 122 -4.20 -19.98 14.65
N ALA A 123 -3.16 -20.29 15.44
CA ALA A 123 -3.30 -20.63 16.86
C ALA A 123 -3.96 -19.48 17.65
N GLY A 124 -3.57 -18.23 17.38
CA GLY A 124 -4.18 -17.04 17.98
C GLY A 124 -5.69 -16.96 17.73
N ILE A 125 -6.13 -17.21 16.49
CA ILE A 125 -7.55 -17.25 16.11
C ILE A 125 -8.27 -18.40 16.84
N MET A 126 -7.70 -19.61 16.78
CA MET A 126 -8.30 -20.82 17.39
C MET A 126 -8.43 -20.72 18.91
N LEU A 127 -7.47 -20.10 19.58
CA LEU A 127 -7.44 -19.89 21.02
C LEU A 127 -8.11 -18.57 21.45
N SER A 128 -8.63 -17.78 20.51
CA SER A 128 -9.15 -16.44 20.75
C SER A 128 -8.16 -15.54 21.50
N SER A 129 -6.85 -15.74 21.25
CA SER A 129 -5.76 -15.06 21.95
C SER A 129 -5.33 -13.80 21.21
N ILE A 130 -5.74 -12.63 21.70
CA ILE A 130 -5.37 -11.32 21.14
C ILE A 130 -3.85 -11.13 21.09
N PRO A 131 -3.06 -11.47 22.14
CA PRO A 131 -1.61 -11.32 22.08
C PRO A 131 -0.95 -12.13 20.95
N LEU A 132 -1.40 -13.38 20.73
CA LEU A 132 -0.87 -14.20 19.62
C LEU A 132 -1.23 -13.63 18.26
N MET A 133 -2.48 -13.17 18.09
CA MET A 133 -2.91 -12.52 16.84
C MET A 133 -2.10 -11.25 16.54
N LEU A 134 -1.92 -10.38 17.53
CA LEU A 134 -1.12 -9.15 17.35
C LEU A 134 0.37 -9.44 17.12
N THR A 135 0.92 -10.45 17.80
CA THR A 135 2.30 -10.92 17.54
C THR A 135 2.46 -11.40 16.09
N ALA A 136 1.49 -12.19 15.59
CA ALA A 136 1.52 -12.65 14.21
C ALA A 136 1.36 -11.48 13.21
N VAL A 137 0.50 -10.49 13.50
CA VAL A 137 0.35 -9.27 12.67
C VAL A 137 1.65 -8.47 12.62
N PHE A 138 2.33 -8.27 13.75
CA PHE A 138 3.63 -7.60 13.79
C PHE A 138 4.69 -8.39 13.02
N ALA A 139 4.80 -9.71 13.27
CA ALA A 139 5.76 -10.58 12.59
C ALA A 139 5.52 -10.63 11.07
N MET A 140 4.26 -10.56 10.64
CA MET A 140 3.90 -10.45 9.23
C MET A 140 4.33 -9.10 8.64
N GLY A 141 4.20 -8.01 9.38
CA GLY A 141 4.76 -6.71 8.99
C GLY A 141 6.29 -6.78 8.80
N VAL A 142 7.01 -7.48 9.70
CA VAL A 142 8.45 -7.74 9.56
C VAL A 142 8.73 -8.53 8.27
N HIS A 143 8.03 -9.65 8.06
CA HIS A 143 8.12 -10.46 6.84
C HIS A 143 7.96 -9.62 5.58
N SER A 144 6.91 -8.82 5.50
CA SER A 144 6.59 -7.99 4.32
C SER A 144 7.60 -6.86 4.12
N THR A 145 8.16 -6.30 5.20
CA THR A 145 9.24 -5.30 5.15
C THR A 145 10.49 -5.86 4.48
N PHE A 146 10.90 -7.09 4.83
CA PHE A 146 12.08 -7.71 4.22
C PHE A 146 11.83 -8.21 2.81
N PHE A 147 10.63 -8.69 2.51
CA PHE A 147 10.28 -9.15 1.17
C PHE A 147 10.15 -8.02 0.15
N GLY A 148 9.68 -6.83 0.57
CA GLY A 148 9.41 -5.67 -0.28
C GLY A 148 10.57 -5.27 -1.21
N PRO A 149 11.76 -4.95 -0.70
CA PRO A 149 12.91 -4.59 -1.54
C PRO A 149 13.36 -5.71 -2.48
N ILE A 150 13.31 -6.97 -2.00
CA ILE A 150 13.79 -8.13 -2.74
C ILE A 150 12.99 -8.35 -4.03
N LYS A 151 11.64 -8.23 -3.96
CA LYS A 151 10.77 -8.47 -5.12
C LYS A 151 11.04 -7.55 -6.31
N TYR A 152 11.55 -6.34 -6.07
CA TYR A 152 11.93 -5.40 -7.13
C TYR A 152 13.40 -5.52 -7.53
N ALA A 153 14.29 -5.71 -6.56
CA ALA A 153 15.72 -5.81 -6.82
C ALA A 153 16.11 -7.07 -7.63
N ILE A 154 15.31 -8.12 -7.61
CA ILE A 154 15.53 -9.34 -8.38
C ILE A 154 15.13 -9.21 -9.85
N LEU A 155 14.18 -8.32 -10.20
CA LEU A 155 13.65 -8.19 -11.55
C LEU A 155 14.73 -7.88 -12.61
N PRO A 156 15.64 -6.90 -12.41
CA PRO A 156 16.68 -6.61 -13.39
C PRO A 156 17.70 -7.74 -13.57
N GLN A 157 17.77 -8.71 -12.64
CA GLN A 157 18.66 -9.88 -12.74
C GLN A 157 18.03 -11.02 -13.55
N HIS A 158 16.70 -11.11 -13.57
CA HIS A 158 15.96 -12.16 -14.24
C HIS A 158 15.32 -11.75 -15.56
N LEU A 159 15.19 -10.44 -15.80
CA LEU A 159 14.53 -9.87 -16.97
C LEU A 159 15.51 -9.05 -17.81
N SER A 160 15.31 -9.01 -19.13
CA SER A 160 16.02 -8.10 -20.01
C SER A 160 15.61 -6.65 -19.73
N ARG A 161 16.45 -5.68 -20.15
CA ARG A 161 16.17 -4.24 -19.94
C ARG A 161 14.79 -3.82 -20.45
N ASP A 162 14.36 -4.39 -21.58
CA ASP A 162 13.08 -4.07 -22.21
C ASP A 162 11.89 -4.71 -21.47
N GLU A 163 12.11 -5.79 -20.72
CA GLU A 163 11.09 -6.51 -19.97
C GLU A 163 10.91 -5.99 -18.53
N VAL A 164 11.92 -5.34 -17.94
CA VAL A 164 11.90 -4.91 -16.51
C VAL A 164 10.71 -4.03 -16.22
N LEU A 165 10.41 -3.03 -17.07
CA LEU A 165 9.28 -2.12 -16.87
C LEU A 165 7.95 -2.88 -16.87
N GLY A 166 7.76 -3.76 -17.84
CA GLY A 166 6.55 -4.58 -17.94
C GLY A 166 6.43 -5.60 -16.81
N GLY A 167 7.54 -6.24 -16.42
CA GLY A 167 7.60 -7.16 -15.29
C GLY A 167 7.27 -6.48 -13.96
N THR A 168 7.76 -5.26 -13.74
CA THR A 168 7.41 -4.44 -12.57
C THR A 168 5.92 -4.12 -12.57
N GLY A 169 5.37 -3.71 -13.72
CA GLY A 169 3.93 -3.45 -13.85
C GLY A 169 3.06 -4.67 -13.54
N LEU A 170 3.47 -5.87 -13.98
CA LEU A 170 2.77 -7.11 -13.64
C LEU A 170 2.84 -7.41 -12.14
N VAL A 171 3.99 -7.22 -11.51
CA VAL A 171 4.16 -7.41 -10.05
C VAL A 171 3.25 -6.46 -9.28
N GLU A 172 3.17 -5.19 -9.66
CA GLU A 172 2.28 -4.21 -9.03
C GLU A 172 0.80 -4.56 -9.22
N ALA A 173 0.38 -4.83 -10.46
CA ALA A 173 -0.98 -5.23 -10.75
C ALA A 173 -1.36 -6.51 -9.99
N GLY A 174 -0.47 -7.50 -9.96
CA GLY A 174 -0.64 -8.72 -9.19
C GLY A 174 -0.77 -8.44 -7.68
N THR A 175 0.00 -7.50 -7.14
CA THR A 175 -0.09 -7.10 -5.72
C THR A 175 -1.48 -6.53 -5.40
N TYR A 176 -1.99 -5.60 -6.21
CA TYR A 176 -3.32 -5.02 -5.98
C TYR A 176 -4.45 -6.04 -6.12
N LEU A 177 -4.38 -6.94 -7.13
CA LEU A 177 -5.34 -8.03 -7.29
C LEU A 177 -5.29 -9.01 -6.11
N ALA A 178 -4.10 -9.30 -5.60
CA ALA A 178 -3.90 -10.16 -4.44
C ALA A 178 -4.49 -9.54 -3.16
N ILE A 179 -4.24 -8.24 -2.93
CA ILE A 179 -4.81 -7.49 -1.80
C ILE A 179 -6.33 -7.52 -1.86
N LEU A 180 -6.90 -7.22 -3.02
CA LEU A 180 -8.34 -7.22 -3.23
C LEU A 180 -8.93 -8.62 -2.99
N GLY A 181 -8.34 -9.65 -3.60
CA GLY A 181 -8.80 -11.04 -3.44
C GLY A 181 -8.71 -11.55 -2.01
N GLY A 182 -7.59 -11.28 -1.33
CA GLY A 182 -7.39 -11.63 0.09
C GLY A 182 -8.40 -10.95 1.01
N THR A 183 -8.67 -9.67 0.77
CA THR A 183 -9.66 -8.90 1.54
C THR A 183 -11.09 -9.44 1.35
N ILE A 184 -11.48 -9.75 0.11
CA ILE A 184 -12.80 -10.33 -0.18
C ILE A 184 -12.93 -11.71 0.47
N LEU A 185 -11.90 -12.55 0.34
CA LEU A 185 -11.91 -13.88 0.93
C LEU A 185 -11.98 -13.82 2.46
N ALA A 186 -11.32 -12.86 3.10
CA ALA A 186 -11.43 -12.63 4.54
C ALA A 186 -12.87 -12.35 4.97
N GLY A 187 -13.60 -11.51 4.23
CA GLY A 187 -15.01 -11.24 4.49
C GLY A 187 -15.90 -12.48 4.33
N ILE A 188 -15.60 -13.34 3.34
CA ILE A 188 -16.34 -14.60 3.13
C ILE A 188 -16.07 -15.60 4.26
N LEU A 189 -14.80 -15.70 4.70
CA LEU A 189 -14.37 -16.68 5.70
C LEU A 189 -14.51 -16.18 7.14
N SER A 190 -14.94 -14.95 7.36
CA SER A 190 -15.04 -14.35 8.70
C SER A 190 -15.99 -15.11 9.64
N ALA A 191 -17.06 -15.73 9.10
CA ALA A 191 -17.95 -16.59 9.87
C ALA A 191 -17.30 -17.96 10.25
N THR A 192 -16.21 -18.33 9.62
CA THR A 192 -15.52 -19.63 9.84
C THR A 192 -14.01 -19.42 10.12
N PRO A 193 -13.65 -18.91 11.31
CA PRO A 193 -12.26 -18.51 11.62
C PRO A 193 -11.25 -19.68 11.48
N SER A 194 -11.66 -20.90 11.76
CA SER A 194 -10.83 -22.10 11.59
C SER A 194 -10.46 -22.35 10.12
N ILE A 195 -11.39 -22.14 9.21
CA ILE A 195 -11.13 -22.25 7.77
C ILE A 195 -10.22 -21.12 7.32
N ALA A 196 -10.44 -19.88 7.78
CA ALA A 196 -9.57 -18.76 7.50
C ALA A 196 -8.12 -19.04 7.95
N ALA A 197 -7.93 -19.55 9.17
CA ALA A 197 -6.62 -19.96 9.68
C ALA A 197 -5.97 -21.07 8.82
N GLY A 198 -6.73 -22.08 8.44
CA GLY A 198 -6.25 -23.14 7.54
C GLY A 198 -5.85 -22.64 6.17
N CYS A 199 -6.64 -21.73 5.58
CA CYS A 199 -6.35 -21.09 4.30
C CYS A 199 -5.05 -20.27 4.34
N THR A 200 -4.81 -19.47 5.40
CA THR A 200 -3.58 -18.66 5.51
C THR A 200 -2.34 -19.53 5.61
N ILE A 201 -2.40 -20.64 6.36
CA ILE A 201 -1.30 -21.62 6.45
C ILE A 201 -1.08 -22.30 5.09
N GLY A 202 -2.16 -22.74 4.42
CA GLY A 202 -2.08 -23.35 3.10
C GLY A 202 -1.46 -22.42 2.05
N LEU A 203 -1.87 -21.14 2.04
CA LEU A 203 -1.30 -20.11 1.15
C LEU A 203 0.19 -19.87 1.44
N ALA A 204 0.61 -19.83 2.72
CA ALA A 204 2.01 -19.69 3.08
C ALA A 204 2.85 -20.88 2.57
N ILE A 205 2.33 -22.11 2.67
CA ILE A 205 2.98 -23.31 2.13
C ILE A 205 3.08 -23.23 0.60
N LEU A 206 2.01 -22.86 -0.09
CA LEU A 206 2.04 -22.68 -1.54
C LEU A 206 3.02 -21.57 -1.96
N GLY A 207 3.05 -20.45 -1.22
CA GLY A 207 4.02 -19.36 -1.40
C GLY A 207 5.47 -19.82 -1.22
N PHE A 208 5.73 -20.69 -0.24
CA PHE A 208 7.05 -21.30 -0.05
C PHE A 208 7.42 -22.24 -1.21
N LEU A 209 6.50 -23.10 -1.66
CA LEU A 209 6.74 -24.01 -2.77
C LEU A 209 7.03 -23.24 -4.08
N ALA A 210 6.35 -22.13 -4.32
CA ALA A 210 6.65 -21.22 -5.43
C ALA A 210 8.02 -20.55 -5.23
N GLY A 211 8.33 -20.06 -4.03
CA GLY A 211 9.59 -19.40 -3.68
C GLY A 211 10.81 -20.29 -3.84
N ARG A 212 10.66 -21.60 -3.63
CA ARG A 212 11.74 -22.58 -3.88
C ARG A 212 12.16 -22.65 -5.35
N GLN A 213 11.27 -22.32 -6.26
CA GLN A 213 11.50 -22.39 -7.70
C GLN A 213 12.10 -21.10 -8.27
N VAL A 214 12.23 -20.03 -7.45
CA VAL A 214 12.86 -18.78 -7.87
C VAL A 214 14.34 -19.04 -8.19
N PRO A 215 14.80 -18.69 -9.41
CA PRO A 215 16.19 -18.89 -9.80
C PRO A 215 17.16 -18.10 -8.92
N PRO A 216 18.41 -18.55 -8.76
CA PRO A 216 19.45 -17.82 -8.01
C PRO A 216 19.61 -16.38 -8.49
N ALA A 217 19.80 -15.46 -7.54
CA ALA A 217 19.99 -14.04 -7.80
C ALA A 217 21.06 -13.49 -6.84
N PRO A 218 22.37 -13.78 -7.10
CA PRO A 218 23.46 -13.37 -6.24
C PRO A 218 23.58 -11.85 -6.14
N PRO A 219 24.30 -11.33 -5.13
CA PRO A 219 24.56 -9.89 -5.01
C PRO A 219 25.25 -9.35 -6.27
N ALA A 220 24.83 -8.16 -6.71
CA ALA A 220 25.32 -7.55 -7.95
C ALA A 220 26.61 -6.74 -7.77
N ALA A 221 27.01 -6.44 -6.55
CA ALA A 221 28.16 -5.61 -6.22
C ALA A 221 29.04 -6.25 -5.13
N GLU A 222 30.26 -5.72 -4.95
CA GLU A 222 31.09 -6.05 -3.80
C GLU A 222 30.36 -5.71 -2.49
N ARG A 223 30.56 -6.55 -1.48
CA ARG A 223 29.90 -6.40 -0.17
C ARG A 223 30.25 -5.05 0.45
N ILE A 224 29.22 -4.25 0.69
CA ILE A 224 29.35 -3.02 1.47
C ILE A 224 29.28 -3.41 2.95
N PRO A 225 30.12 -2.82 3.84
CA PRO A 225 30.04 -3.11 5.27
C PRO A 225 28.63 -2.88 5.80
N PHE A 226 28.07 -3.90 6.42
CA PHE A 226 26.70 -3.87 6.95
C PHE A 226 26.62 -2.89 8.12
N ASN A 227 25.75 -1.87 8.00
CA ASN A 227 25.56 -0.89 9.06
C ASN A 227 24.46 -1.35 10.02
N TRP A 228 24.86 -1.87 11.19
CA TRP A 228 23.95 -2.32 12.24
C TRP A 228 23.21 -1.18 12.95
N HIS A 229 23.63 0.08 12.79
CA HIS A 229 22.98 1.24 13.36
C HIS A 229 21.76 1.66 12.53
N ILE A 230 20.71 0.83 12.54
CA ILE A 230 19.50 0.93 11.70
C ILE A 230 18.87 2.33 11.80
N VAL A 231 18.76 2.86 13.02
CA VAL A 231 18.16 4.18 13.26
C VAL A 231 19.01 5.28 12.62
N HIS A 232 20.34 5.20 12.78
CA HIS A 232 21.25 6.18 12.21
C HIS A 232 21.21 6.15 10.66
N ALA A 233 21.26 4.96 10.05
CA ALA A 233 21.17 4.78 8.61
C ALA A 233 19.82 5.31 8.05
N SER A 234 18.72 5.08 8.75
CA SER A 234 17.40 5.61 8.37
C SER A 234 17.36 7.14 8.48
N ILE A 235 17.90 7.73 9.56
CA ILE A 235 17.95 9.18 9.76
C ILE A 235 18.83 9.84 8.68
N GLU A 236 20.01 9.28 8.39
CA GLU A 236 20.90 9.80 7.35
C GLU A 236 20.22 9.77 5.97
N LEU A 237 19.57 8.65 5.63
CA LEU A 237 18.85 8.49 4.36
C LEU A 237 17.73 9.53 4.22
N VAL A 238 16.93 9.70 5.26
CA VAL A 238 15.84 10.68 5.29
C VAL A 238 16.39 12.11 5.23
N ARG A 239 17.42 12.44 6.03
CA ARG A 239 18.04 13.76 6.04
C ARG A 239 18.66 14.11 4.69
N ALA A 240 19.34 13.17 4.04
CA ALA A 240 19.95 13.35 2.73
C ALA A 240 18.90 13.65 1.63
N THR A 241 17.65 13.21 1.81
CA THR A 241 16.57 13.43 0.85
C THR A 241 15.74 14.67 1.17
N LEU A 242 15.45 14.91 2.45
CA LEU A 242 14.54 15.99 2.89
C LEU A 242 15.13 17.40 2.81
N HIS A 243 16.45 17.56 2.62
CA HIS A 243 17.05 18.89 2.43
C HIS A 243 16.61 19.56 1.13
N ILE A 244 16.13 18.81 0.14
CA ILE A 244 15.60 19.32 -1.11
C ILE A 244 14.12 19.68 -0.90
N ARG A 245 13.80 20.98 -0.84
CA ARG A 245 12.45 21.49 -0.51
C ARG A 245 11.31 20.87 -1.31
N ARG A 246 11.53 20.65 -2.62
CA ARG A 246 10.52 20.01 -3.49
C ARG A 246 10.25 18.56 -3.11
N LEU A 247 11.30 17.81 -2.83
CA LEU A 247 11.18 16.41 -2.39
C LEU A 247 10.54 16.33 -1.01
N PHE A 248 10.93 17.22 -0.09
CA PHE A 248 10.32 17.32 1.24
C PHE A 248 8.80 17.49 1.16
N LEU A 249 8.32 18.46 0.36
CA LEU A 249 6.89 18.70 0.19
C LEU A 249 6.16 17.51 -0.46
N ALA A 250 6.77 16.89 -1.48
CA ALA A 250 6.21 15.72 -2.13
C ALA A 250 6.09 14.52 -1.18
N ILE A 251 7.17 14.23 -0.43
CA ILE A 251 7.20 13.13 0.56
C ILE A 251 6.15 13.38 1.65
N LEU A 252 6.04 14.59 2.20
CA LEU A 252 5.00 14.91 3.19
C LEU A 252 3.59 14.73 2.61
N ALA A 253 3.32 15.21 1.41
CA ALA A 253 2.01 15.07 0.78
C ALA A 253 1.65 13.59 0.54
N ILE A 254 2.59 12.77 0.07
CA ILE A 254 2.43 11.32 -0.09
C ILE A 254 2.19 10.66 1.28
N SER A 255 2.95 11.05 2.31
CA SER A 255 2.81 10.51 3.67
C SER A 255 1.43 10.81 4.27
N PHE A 256 0.89 12.01 4.04
CA PHE A 256 -0.48 12.34 4.44
C PHE A 256 -1.52 11.47 3.73
N PHE A 257 -1.37 11.22 2.43
CA PHE A 257 -2.26 10.30 1.70
C PHE A 257 -2.28 8.90 2.33
N TRP A 258 -1.10 8.33 2.57
CA TRP A 258 -1.01 7.00 3.18
C TRP A 258 -1.55 6.97 4.60
N THR A 259 -1.34 8.04 5.38
CA THR A 259 -1.88 8.16 6.73
C THR A 259 -3.41 8.25 6.71
N ILE A 260 -4.00 9.04 5.79
CA ILE A 260 -5.44 9.10 5.56
C ILE A 260 -5.98 7.71 5.23
N GLY A 261 -5.33 7.00 4.29
CA GLY A 261 -5.71 5.64 3.92
C GLY A 261 -5.65 4.66 5.10
N ALA A 262 -4.59 4.73 5.92
CA ALA A 262 -4.45 3.89 7.11
C ALA A 262 -5.56 4.15 8.15
N VAL A 263 -5.88 5.42 8.40
CA VAL A 263 -6.95 5.80 9.34
C VAL A 263 -8.32 5.37 8.80
N LEU A 264 -8.59 5.50 7.50
CA LEU A 264 -9.85 4.99 6.91
C LEU A 264 -9.98 3.48 7.04
N ILE A 265 -8.90 2.72 6.81
CA ILE A 265 -8.90 1.25 7.00
C ILE A 265 -9.20 0.88 8.45
N ILE A 266 -8.70 1.66 9.43
CA ILE A 266 -9.00 1.47 10.85
C ILE A 266 -10.49 1.75 11.14
N ILE A 267 -11.06 2.78 10.52
CA ILE A 267 -12.43 3.22 10.73
C ILE A 267 -13.44 2.22 10.15
N PHE A 268 -13.19 1.63 8.99
CA PHE A 268 -14.20 0.90 8.22
C PHE A 268 -14.86 -0.26 8.99
N PRO A 269 -14.15 -1.23 9.62
CA PRO A 269 -14.83 -2.33 10.30
C PRO A 269 -15.72 -1.88 11.46
N PRO A 270 -15.27 -1.02 12.39
CA PRO A 270 -16.13 -0.51 13.47
C PRO A 270 -17.28 0.39 12.97
N LEU A 271 -17.08 1.17 11.90
CA LEU A 271 -18.13 1.98 11.29
C LEU A 271 -19.24 1.10 10.72
N VAL A 272 -18.86 0.08 9.97
CA VAL A 272 -19.83 -0.85 9.34
C VAL A 272 -20.61 -1.60 10.40
N LYS A 273 -19.96 -2.11 11.44
CA LYS A 273 -20.63 -2.85 12.52
C LYS A 273 -21.50 -1.96 13.38
N ASN A 274 -20.93 -0.88 13.94
CA ASN A 274 -21.56 -0.14 15.04
C ASN A 274 -22.44 1.02 14.59
N VAL A 275 -22.22 1.54 13.37
CA VAL A 275 -22.99 2.68 12.83
C VAL A 275 -23.96 2.21 11.76
N LEU A 276 -23.47 1.40 10.80
CA LEU A 276 -24.31 0.91 9.71
C LEU A 276 -25.06 -0.38 10.08
N GLY A 277 -24.71 -1.03 11.19
CA GLY A 277 -25.33 -2.28 11.64
C GLY A 277 -25.22 -3.39 10.60
N ALA A 278 -24.08 -3.46 9.88
CA ALA A 278 -23.90 -4.42 8.80
C ALA A 278 -22.78 -5.43 9.13
N ASN A 279 -22.82 -6.56 8.43
CA ASN A 279 -21.93 -7.67 8.67
C ASN A 279 -20.51 -7.44 8.09
N GLU A 280 -19.61 -8.36 8.37
CA GLU A 280 -18.20 -8.36 7.97
C GLU A 280 -17.97 -8.37 6.44
N GLN A 281 -18.93 -8.90 5.67
CA GLN A 281 -18.86 -8.86 4.20
C GLN A 281 -18.98 -7.44 3.68
N VAL A 282 -19.81 -6.60 4.32
CA VAL A 282 -19.93 -5.17 3.99
C VAL A 282 -18.66 -4.42 4.37
N ALA A 283 -18.01 -4.76 5.51
CA ALA A 283 -16.73 -4.16 5.87
C ALA A 283 -15.62 -4.49 4.83
N SER A 284 -15.60 -5.72 4.34
CA SER A 284 -14.68 -6.13 3.27
C SER A 284 -15.02 -5.46 1.94
N LEU A 285 -16.31 -5.25 1.62
CA LEU A 285 -16.76 -4.49 0.46
C LEU A 285 -16.21 -3.04 0.50
N PHE A 286 -16.18 -2.39 1.66
CA PHE A 286 -15.65 -1.02 1.79
C PHE A 286 -14.17 -0.95 1.37
N ILE A 287 -13.36 -1.90 1.83
CA ILE A 287 -11.94 -1.96 1.46
C ILE A 287 -11.77 -2.32 -0.03
N ALA A 288 -12.63 -3.19 -0.56
CA ALA A 288 -12.62 -3.55 -1.98
C ALA A 288 -12.97 -2.35 -2.88
N ILE A 289 -14.03 -1.60 -2.55
CA ILE A 289 -14.41 -0.36 -3.26
C ILE A 289 -13.27 0.66 -3.21
N PHE A 290 -12.64 0.82 -2.05
CA PHE A 290 -11.51 1.74 -1.88
C PHE A 290 -10.34 1.35 -2.80
N SER A 291 -9.98 0.07 -2.86
CA SER A 291 -8.90 -0.42 -3.73
C SER A 291 -9.19 -0.21 -5.22
N VAL A 292 -10.41 -0.52 -5.66
CA VAL A 292 -10.86 -0.32 -7.05
C VAL A 292 -10.90 1.17 -7.40
N GLY A 293 -11.39 2.00 -6.49
CA GLY A 293 -11.46 3.45 -6.69
C GLY A 293 -10.09 4.10 -6.88
N ILE A 294 -9.07 3.70 -6.09
CA ILE A 294 -7.69 4.17 -6.27
C ILE A 294 -7.18 3.81 -7.68
N ALA A 295 -7.42 2.59 -8.15
CA ALA A 295 -7.00 2.17 -9.49
C ALA A 295 -7.68 3.01 -10.59
N ILE A 296 -8.98 3.28 -10.47
CA ILE A 296 -9.72 4.16 -11.40
C ILE A 296 -9.14 5.57 -11.38
N GLY A 297 -8.89 6.14 -10.19
CA GLY A 297 -8.32 7.47 -10.00
C GLY A 297 -6.93 7.61 -10.62
N SER A 298 -6.11 6.56 -10.47
CA SER A 298 -4.76 6.48 -11.05
C SER A 298 -4.79 6.52 -12.58
N ILE A 299 -5.74 5.85 -13.20
CA ILE A 299 -5.93 5.89 -14.67
C ILE A 299 -6.48 7.25 -15.10
N ALA A 300 -7.46 7.79 -14.37
CA ALA A 300 -8.10 9.05 -14.69
C ALA A 300 -7.12 10.22 -14.69
N ILE A 301 -6.26 10.33 -13.68
CA ILE A 301 -5.28 11.42 -13.57
C ILE A 301 -4.22 11.35 -14.67
N ASN A 302 -3.76 10.15 -15.06
CA ASN A 302 -2.82 9.99 -16.16
C ASN A 302 -3.38 10.49 -17.49
N ARG A 303 -4.67 10.28 -17.74
CA ARG A 303 -5.37 10.83 -18.91
C ARG A 303 -5.50 12.34 -18.85
N LEU A 304 -5.87 12.90 -17.68
CA LEU A 304 -6.03 14.35 -17.47
C LEU A 304 -4.70 15.10 -17.62
N LEU A 305 -3.61 14.53 -17.14
CA LEU A 305 -2.26 15.09 -17.23
C LEU A 305 -1.60 14.82 -18.60
N LYS A 306 -2.23 14.04 -19.50
CA LYS A 306 -1.65 13.67 -20.80
C LYS A 306 -0.25 13.07 -20.66
N SER A 307 -0.02 12.31 -19.60
CA SER A 307 1.26 11.72 -19.22
C SER A 307 2.36 12.74 -18.83
N GLU A 308 2.02 13.99 -18.60
CA GLU A 308 2.93 15.00 -18.02
C GLU A 308 3.05 14.82 -16.51
N VAL A 309 4.25 15.02 -15.97
CA VAL A 309 4.48 14.99 -14.51
C VAL A 309 4.23 16.41 -13.97
N SER A 310 3.06 16.62 -13.36
CA SER A 310 2.66 17.92 -12.80
C SER A 310 1.82 17.72 -11.54
N ALA A 311 2.02 18.58 -10.56
CA ALA A 311 1.26 18.60 -9.31
C ALA A 311 -0.02 19.47 -9.38
N ARG A 312 -0.35 20.06 -10.54
CA ARG A 312 -1.42 21.06 -10.71
C ARG A 312 -2.81 20.58 -10.24
N PHE A 313 -3.13 19.31 -10.37
CA PHE A 313 -4.40 18.74 -9.92
C PHE A 313 -4.36 18.20 -8.48
N ALA A 314 -3.19 18.14 -7.83
CA ALA A 314 -3.06 17.60 -6.49
C ALA A 314 -3.93 18.33 -5.45
N PRO A 315 -3.96 19.68 -5.37
CA PRO A 315 -4.81 20.37 -4.40
C PRO A 315 -6.30 20.10 -4.64
N ALA A 316 -6.76 20.17 -5.90
CA ALA A 316 -8.16 19.95 -6.24
C ALA A 316 -8.60 18.53 -5.93
N SER A 317 -7.75 17.53 -6.23
CA SER A 317 -8.03 16.12 -5.97
C SER A 317 -8.20 15.84 -4.47
N VAL A 318 -7.33 16.37 -3.62
CA VAL A 318 -7.42 16.11 -2.18
C VAL A 318 -8.52 16.94 -1.50
N ILE A 319 -8.87 18.11 -2.02
CA ILE A 319 -10.07 18.86 -1.57
C ILE A 319 -11.32 18.06 -1.91
N ALA A 320 -11.44 17.56 -3.13
CA ALA A 320 -12.54 16.68 -3.52
C ALA A 320 -12.60 15.41 -2.65
N MET A 321 -11.45 14.82 -2.31
CA MET A 321 -11.39 13.71 -1.35
C MET A 321 -11.99 14.10 0.00
N GLY A 322 -11.64 15.27 0.54
CA GLY A 322 -12.20 15.79 1.79
C GLY A 322 -13.72 15.99 1.71
N VAL A 323 -14.24 16.49 0.59
CA VAL A 323 -15.70 16.62 0.36
C VAL A 323 -16.39 15.26 0.38
N PHE A 324 -15.81 14.24 -0.28
CA PHE A 324 -16.38 12.89 -0.24
C PHE A 324 -16.26 12.23 1.16
N VAL A 325 -15.22 12.53 1.93
CA VAL A 325 -15.11 12.10 3.33
C VAL A 325 -16.21 12.75 4.18
N LEU A 326 -16.50 14.04 3.98
CA LEU A 326 -17.64 14.70 4.64
C LEU A 326 -18.98 14.11 4.20
N LEU A 327 -19.14 13.80 2.92
CA LEU A 327 -20.33 13.08 2.45
C LEU A 327 -20.46 11.73 3.14
N LEU A 328 -19.38 10.96 3.26
CA LEU A 328 -19.34 9.69 3.98
C LEU A 328 -19.76 9.87 5.45
N HIS A 329 -19.26 10.92 6.11
CA HIS A 329 -19.63 11.27 7.48
C HIS A 329 -21.13 11.56 7.62
N PHE A 330 -21.69 12.44 6.78
CA PHE A 330 -23.12 12.80 6.85
C PHE A 330 -24.03 11.63 6.47
N VAL A 331 -23.68 10.83 5.49
CA VAL A 331 -24.44 9.62 5.14
C VAL A 331 -24.41 8.61 6.30
N ALA A 332 -23.26 8.46 6.98
CA ALA A 332 -23.17 7.59 8.16
C ALA A 332 -24.03 8.10 9.34
N LEU A 333 -24.12 9.41 9.55
CA LEU A 333 -25.02 10.00 10.55
C LEU A 333 -26.49 9.84 10.20
N ALA A 334 -26.84 9.92 8.91
CA ALA A 334 -28.21 9.80 8.41
C ALA A 334 -28.64 8.35 8.20
N TRP A 335 -27.76 7.34 8.41
CA TRP A 335 -28.03 5.94 8.11
C TRP A 335 -29.23 5.36 8.84
N GLY A 336 -29.52 5.88 10.04
CA GLY A 336 -30.63 5.39 10.88
C GLY A 336 -30.21 4.20 11.75
N LYS A 337 -31.07 3.86 12.68
CA LYS A 337 -30.89 2.69 13.55
C LYS A 337 -31.35 1.43 12.81
N ASN A 338 -30.47 0.46 12.68
CA ASN A 338 -30.80 -0.86 12.18
C ASN A 338 -31.42 -1.70 13.31
N GLY A 339 -32.10 -2.79 12.92
CA GLY A 339 -32.64 -3.77 13.87
C GLY A 339 -31.56 -4.48 14.68
N PRO A 340 -31.90 -5.43 15.54
CA PRO A 340 -30.94 -6.13 16.40
C PRO A 340 -29.98 -7.04 15.61
N GLU A 341 -30.35 -7.44 14.40
CA GLU A 341 -29.53 -8.31 13.54
C GLU A 341 -28.72 -7.48 12.58
N LEU A 342 -27.46 -7.95 12.33
CA LEU A 342 -26.56 -7.31 11.37
C LEU A 342 -27.09 -7.50 9.93
N THR A 343 -27.17 -6.40 9.20
CA THR A 343 -27.61 -6.37 7.81
C THR A 343 -26.61 -7.13 6.91
N THR A 344 -27.13 -8.06 6.13
CA THR A 344 -26.33 -8.81 5.14
C THR A 344 -25.94 -7.91 3.96
N LEU A 345 -24.95 -8.34 3.18
CA LEU A 345 -24.49 -7.62 1.99
C LEU A 345 -25.64 -7.32 1.00
N GLY A 346 -26.53 -8.30 0.77
CA GLY A 346 -27.68 -8.12 -0.14
C GLY A 346 -28.65 -7.05 0.35
N ASN A 347 -29.00 -7.08 1.63
CA ASN A 347 -29.88 -6.09 2.24
C ASN A 347 -29.24 -4.71 2.38
N PHE A 348 -27.92 -4.67 2.61
CA PHE A 348 -27.16 -3.41 2.63
C PHE A 348 -27.26 -2.65 1.30
N VAL A 349 -27.10 -3.34 0.17
CA VAL A 349 -27.18 -2.72 -1.16
C VAL A 349 -28.59 -2.19 -1.47
N LEU A 350 -29.62 -2.79 -0.88
CA LEU A 350 -31.01 -2.36 -1.03
C LEU A 350 -31.39 -1.17 -0.11
N HIS A 351 -30.51 -0.80 0.84
CA HIS A 351 -30.77 0.33 1.73
C HIS A 351 -30.81 1.65 0.96
N PRO A 352 -31.78 2.56 1.21
CA PRO A 352 -31.92 3.81 0.44
C PRO A 352 -30.64 4.69 0.41
N MET A 353 -29.85 4.66 1.48
CA MET A 353 -28.60 5.42 1.60
C MET A 353 -27.38 4.68 1.04
N ALA A 354 -27.50 3.40 0.63
CA ALA A 354 -26.36 2.60 0.18
C ALA A 354 -25.67 3.19 -1.06
N GLY A 355 -26.46 3.71 -2.00
CA GLY A 355 -25.92 4.37 -3.19
C GLY A 355 -25.05 5.58 -2.85
N PHE A 356 -25.47 6.43 -1.92
CA PHE A 356 -24.68 7.59 -1.46
C PHE A 356 -23.44 7.15 -0.69
N MET A 357 -23.51 6.09 0.12
CA MET A 357 -22.40 5.51 0.84
C MET A 357 -21.32 4.98 -0.12
N ILE A 358 -21.72 4.19 -1.11
CA ILE A 358 -20.82 3.65 -2.15
C ILE A 358 -20.24 4.77 -2.98
N LEU A 359 -21.03 5.78 -3.36
CA LEU A 359 -20.56 6.95 -4.10
C LEU A 359 -19.50 7.73 -3.30
N ALA A 360 -19.76 7.94 -2.00
CA ALA A 360 -18.82 8.63 -1.12
C ALA A 360 -17.49 7.88 -1.02
N LEU A 361 -17.53 6.57 -0.76
CA LEU A 361 -16.33 5.70 -0.71
C LEU A 361 -15.56 5.69 -2.01
N LEU A 362 -16.26 5.51 -3.13
CA LEU A 362 -15.65 5.50 -4.46
C LEU A 362 -15.05 6.86 -4.79
N GLY A 363 -15.75 7.95 -4.43
CA GLY A 363 -15.25 9.31 -4.59
C GLY A 363 -13.98 9.58 -3.79
N VAL A 364 -13.92 9.19 -2.51
CA VAL A 364 -12.70 9.26 -1.68
C VAL A 364 -11.54 8.53 -2.35
N ALA A 365 -11.78 7.31 -2.83
CA ALA A 365 -10.74 6.46 -3.38
C ALA A 365 -10.25 6.96 -4.76
N ILE A 366 -11.15 7.35 -5.67
CA ILE A 366 -10.81 7.90 -6.99
C ILE A 366 -9.97 9.16 -6.83
N THR A 367 -10.44 10.11 -6.03
CA THR A 367 -9.74 11.38 -5.81
C THR A 367 -8.42 11.20 -5.07
N GLY A 368 -8.34 10.22 -4.16
CA GLY A 368 -7.10 9.80 -3.53
C GLY A 368 -6.07 9.26 -4.52
N GLY A 369 -6.49 8.40 -5.45
CA GLY A 369 -5.64 7.90 -6.55
C GLY A 369 -5.16 9.02 -7.46
N MET A 370 -6.07 9.96 -7.80
CA MET A 370 -5.73 11.16 -8.60
C MET A 370 -4.72 12.06 -7.89
N PHE A 371 -4.73 12.10 -6.56
CA PHE A 371 -3.79 12.88 -5.75
C PHE A 371 -2.41 12.25 -5.71
N VAL A 372 -2.31 10.97 -5.39
CA VAL A 372 -1.03 10.34 -5.04
C VAL A 372 -0.17 9.97 -6.25
N VAL A 373 -0.77 9.61 -7.38
CA VAL A 373 -0.02 9.11 -8.56
C VAL A 373 0.93 10.15 -9.15
N PRO A 374 0.52 11.41 -9.42
CA PRO A 374 1.45 12.40 -9.94
C PRO A 374 2.56 12.75 -8.94
N LEU A 375 2.30 12.66 -7.64
CA LEU A 375 3.31 12.89 -6.60
C LEU A 375 4.40 11.82 -6.61
N TYR A 376 4.05 10.54 -6.81
CA TYR A 376 5.05 9.47 -6.98
C TYR A 376 5.84 9.64 -8.29
N ALA A 377 5.18 10.01 -9.39
CA ALA A 377 5.85 10.29 -10.64
C ALA A 377 6.86 11.45 -10.46
N PHE A 378 6.45 12.51 -9.78
CA PHE A 378 7.33 13.64 -9.44
C PHE A 378 8.52 13.18 -8.57
N LEU A 379 8.27 12.41 -7.51
CA LEU A 379 9.31 11.90 -6.62
C LEU A 379 10.42 11.13 -7.37
N THR A 380 10.03 10.33 -8.35
CA THR A 380 10.95 9.46 -9.10
C THR A 380 11.64 10.14 -10.28
N THR A 381 11.10 11.26 -10.77
CA THR A 381 11.65 11.99 -11.94
C THR A 381 12.44 13.24 -11.57
N THR A 382 12.28 13.75 -10.34
CA THR A 382 12.99 14.97 -9.88
C THR A 382 14.46 14.72 -9.53
N VAL A 383 14.81 13.47 -9.23
CA VAL A 383 16.19 13.08 -8.85
C VAL A 383 16.88 12.32 -9.97
N PRO A 384 18.23 12.34 -10.02
CA PRO A 384 19.00 11.47 -10.92
C PRO A 384 18.62 9.99 -10.71
N LYS A 385 18.68 9.19 -11.78
CA LYS A 385 18.35 7.75 -11.72
C LYS A 385 19.15 6.99 -10.66
N THR A 386 20.35 7.43 -10.35
CA THR A 386 21.23 6.86 -9.31
C THR A 386 20.73 7.12 -7.88
N GLU A 387 19.87 8.12 -7.67
CA GLU A 387 19.34 8.50 -6.35
C GLU A 387 17.87 8.11 -6.15
N THR A 388 17.20 7.65 -7.22
CA THR A 388 15.77 7.31 -7.18
C THR A 388 15.45 6.25 -6.12
N ALA A 389 16.25 5.18 -6.03
CA ALA A 389 16.03 4.12 -5.05
C ALA A 389 16.14 4.64 -3.60
N ARG A 390 17.13 5.50 -3.32
CA ARG A 390 17.33 6.13 -2.01
C ARG A 390 16.15 7.05 -1.65
N THR A 391 15.69 7.82 -2.63
CA THR A 391 14.55 8.74 -2.45
C THR A 391 13.25 7.98 -2.16
N VAL A 392 12.98 6.89 -2.87
CA VAL A 392 11.83 6.01 -2.61
C VAL A 392 11.95 5.35 -1.23
N ALA A 393 13.14 4.90 -0.83
CA ALA A 393 13.36 4.31 0.49
C ALA A 393 13.11 5.35 1.61
N ALA A 394 13.61 6.58 1.46
CA ALA A 394 13.33 7.67 2.39
C ALA A 394 11.83 7.98 2.48
N ASN A 395 11.14 8.05 1.34
CA ASN A 395 9.69 8.21 1.29
C ASN A 395 8.96 7.09 2.05
N ASN A 396 9.35 5.84 1.88
CA ASN A 396 8.73 4.71 2.57
C ASN A 396 8.91 4.78 4.09
N ILE A 397 10.08 5.19 4.56
CA ILE A 397 10.34 5.38 6.00
C ILE A 397 9.42 6.48 6.56
N VAL A 398 9.35 7.64 5.89
CA VAL A 398 8.51 8.77 6.34
C VAL A 398 7.03 8.41 6.29
N ASN A 399 6.58 7.74 5.21
CA ASN A 399 5.19 7.27 5.08
C ASN A 399 4.82 6.32 6.21
N SER A 400 5.65 5.30 6.47
CA SER A 400 5.39 4.31 7.52
C SER A 400 5.35 4.95 8.90
N GLY A 401 6.29 5.87 9.19
CA GLY A 401 6.28 6.65 10.43
C GLY A 401 5.02 7.48 10.60
N ALA A 402 4.59 8.18 9.54
CA ALA A 402 3.37 8.98 9.55
C ALA A 402 2.11 8.11 9.75
N MET A 403 2.04 6.94 9.10
CA MET A 403 0.94 5.98 9.28
C MET A 403 0.87 5.42 10.71
N VAL A 404 2.01 5.13 11.34
CA VAL A 404 2.07 4.73 12.76
C VAL A 404 1.54 5.86 13.66
N VAL A 405 1.96 7.09 13.43
CA VAL A 405 1.44 8.27 14.16
C VAL A 405 -0.06 8.43 13.94
N GLY A 406 -0.55 8.25 12.71
CA GLY A 406 -1.99 8.26 12.39
C GLY A 406 -2.77 7.18 13.14
N SER A 407 -2.23 5.97 13.24
CA SER A 407 -2.84 4.87 13.99
C SER A 407 -2.90 5.14 15.49
N LEU A 408 -1.82 5.72 16.06
CA LEU A 408 -1.77 6.13 17.47
C LEU A 408 -2.76 7.26 17.76
N LEU A 409 -2.89 8.22 16.85
CA LEU A 409 -3.86 9.31 16.98
C LEU A 409 -5.29 8.78 16.94
N ALA A 410 -5.60 7.87 16.01
CA ALA A 410 -6.90 7.22 15.91
C ALA A 410 -7.23 6.43 17.20
N PHE A 411 -6.25 5.71 17.75
CA PHE A 411 -6.38 5.04 19.05
C PHE A 411 -6.67 6.02 20.20
N ALA A 412 -5.89 7.10 20.29
CA ALA A 412 -6.05 8.11 21.35
C ALA A 412 -7.41 8.79 21.30
N LEU A 413 -7.89 9.16 20.09
CA LEU A 413 -9.21 9.74 19.90
C LEU A 413 -10.34 8.77 20.28
N SER A 414 -10.21 7.50 19.95
CA SER A 414 -11.14 6.47 20.40
C SER A 414 -11.17 6.33 21.91
N SER A 415 -9.99 6.39 22.57
CA SER A 415 -9.88 6.36 24.03
C SER A 415 -10.50 7.59 24.70
N ALA A 416 -10.52 8.73 23.99
CA ALA A 416 -11.21 9.96 24.40
C ALA A 416 -12.72 9.95 24.09
N GLY A 417 -13.28 8.82 23.62
CA GLY A 417 -14.71 8.67 23.34
C GLY A 417 -15.16 9.12 21.95
N ILE A 418 -14.23 9.47 21.05
CA ILE A 418 -14.56 9.87 19.68
C ILE A 418 -14.72 8.61 18.82
N GLY A 419 -15.97 8.30 18.46
CA GLY A 419 -16.33 7.14 17.65
C GLY A 419 -15.94 7.25 16.18
N PRO A 420 -16.19 6.18 15.37
CA PRO A 420 -15.78 6.10 13.96
C PRO A 420 -16.26 7.28 13.11
N THR A 421 -17.52 7.70 13.26
CA THR A 421 -18.10 8.85 12.55
C THR A 421 -17.40 10.17 12.88
N GLY A 422 -17.09 10.41 14.17
CA GLY A 422 -16.33 11.59 14.60
C GLY A 422 -14.91 11.60 14.01
N GLN A 423 -14.28 10.46 13.87
CA GLN A 423 -12.93 10.35 13.30
C GLN A 423 -12.89 10.57 11.77
N LEU A 424 -14.01 10.46 11.06
CA LEU A 424 -14.09 10.92 9.67
C LEU A 424 -13.87 12.44 9.54
N LEU A 425 -14.22 13.23 10.56
CA LEU A 425 -13.90 14.67 10.59
C LEU A 425 -12.39 14.92 10.73
N LEU A 426 -11.68 14.08 11.50
CA LEU A 426 -10.21 14.12 11.51
C LEU A 426 -9.66 13.88 10.11
N VAL A 427 -10.15 12.86 9.40
CA VAL A 427 -9.72 12.57 8.02
C VAL A 427 -10.00 13.76 7.10
N ALA A 428 -11.16 14.40 7.22
CA ALA A 428 -11.48 15.61 6.45
C ALA A 428 -10.50 16.76 6.74
N THR A 429 -10.13 16.98 8.01
CA THR A 429 -9.13 17.99 8.37
C THR A 429 -7.72 17.65 7.85
N MET A 430 -7.35 16.36 7.85
CA MET A 430 -6.10 15.90 7.23
C MET A 430 -6.09 16.17 5.72
N CYS A 431 -7.23 16.03 5.03
CA CYS A 431 -7.36 16.41 3.62
C CYS A 431 -7.11 17.90 3.38
N LEU A 432 -7.59 18.79 4.26
CA LEU A 432 -7.33 20.22 4.16
C LEU A 432 -5.84 20.55 4.30
N PHE A 433 -5.16 19.93 5.27
CA PHE A 433 -3.72 20.09 5.44
C PHE A 433 -2.94 19.55 4.24
N SER A 434 -3.35 18.39 3.73
CA SER A 434 -2.77 17.78 2.53
C SER A 434 -2.99 18.65 1.28
N ALA A 435 -4.14 19.35 1.18
CA ALA A 435 -4.42 20.30 0.10
C ALA A 435 -3.46 21.49 0.15
N TRP A 436 -3.19 22.02 1.34
CA TRP A 436 -2.21 23.08 1.53
C TRP A 436 -0.79 22.64 1.15
N LEU A 437 -0.39 21.40 1.50
CA LEU A 437 0.90 20.85 1.06
C LEU A 437 0.96 20.68 -0.46
N GLY A 438 -0.09 20.13 -1.07
CA GLY A 438 -0.19 19.98 -2.52
C GLY A 438 -0.14 21.32 -3.26
N TRP A 439 -0.78 22.35 -2.72
CA TRP A 439 -0.71 23.71 -3.26
C TRP A 439 0.69 24.32 -3.16
N LYS A 440 1.37 24.16 -2.02
CA LYS A 440 2.76 24.58 -1.87
C LYS A 440 3.71 23.82 -2.80
N LEU A 441 3.46 22.55 -3.04
CA LEU A 441 4.23 21.76 -4.00
C LEU A 441 4.01 22.25 -5.43
N HIS A 442 2.75 22.48 -5.82
CA HIS A 442 2.41 23.07 -7.12
C HIS A 442 3.17 24.38 -7.37
N LEU A 443 3.13 25.32 -6.43
CA LEU A 443 3.88 26.60 -6.53
C LEU A 443 5.41 26.43 -6.55
N ALA A 444 5.95 25.32 -6.12
CA ALA A 444 7.38 25.05 -6.12
C ALA A 444 7.86 24.32 -7.38
N CYS A 445 6.96 23.73 -8.17
CA CYS A 445 7.27 22.83 -9.29
C CYS A 445 6.76 23.32 -10.65
N ASP A 446 5.63 23.99 -10.67
CA ASP A 446 4.96 24.52 -11.86
C ASP A 446 5.02 26.05 -11.87
#